data_855e6e492d940c124da28258729a62ed
#
_entry.id   855e6e492d940c124da28258729a62ed
#
_cell.length_a   1.000
_cell.length_b   1.000
_cell.length_c   1.000
_cell.angle_alpha   90.00
_cell.angle_beta   90.00
_cell.angle_gamma   90.00
#
_symmetry.space_group_name_H-M   'P 1'
#
loop_
_entity.id
_entity.type
_entity.pdbx_description
1 polymer ?
#
loop_
_entity_poly.entity_id
_entity_poly.type
_entity_poly.pdbx_seq_one_letter_code
_entity_poly.pdbx_strand_id
1 'polypeptide(L)'
;MDKIPWWGYVILAGLAWGTYVPIIFYGGQELTTRPGTVGGRLASILCVGVAYFVMAVIVPVVLMSLREDAKPDWKMNGLLFSALAGIAGAVGAICVIFASKAATDTAKGEFDRAKSDLVAKAEAEPNAAKKAELQEEVKTFELGRQKYQASYRIYIAPLIFSLAPFINTIMSLFWHPKAGNPFHFGFEFPTWHLPLGIVLMAAGTFLVLYSKEAAEAKKGPPPKPVEPPGEVKPAEATP
;
A
#
# COMPACT_ATOMS: atom_id res chain seq x y z
N MET A 1 -9.66 -17.43 28.54
CA MET A 1 -9.88 -16.84 27.19
C MET A 1 -11.10 -17.41 26.47
N ASP A 2 -11.93 -18.17 27.14
CA ASP A 2 -13.03 -18.96 26.52
C ASP A 2 -14.35 -18.19 26.31
N LYS A 3 -14.31 -16.86 26.34
CA LYS A 3 -15.54 -16.04 26.23
C LYS A 3 -15.73 -15.37 24.86
N ILE A 4 -14.69 -15.37 23.99
CA ILE A 4 -14.81 -14.79 22.65
C ILE A 4 -15.13 -15.92 21.68
N PRO A 5 -16.26 -15.89 20.97
CA PRO A 5 -16.58 -16.88 19.96
C PRO A 5 -15.61 -16.75 18.77
N TRP A 6 -15.43 -17.85 18.01
CA TRP A 6 -14.47 -17.90 16.90
C TRP A 6 -14.65 -16.75 15.87
N TRP A 7 -15.89 -16.38 15.58
CA TRP A 7 -16.20 -15.26 14.67
C TRP A 7 -15.75 -13.90 15.23
N GLY A 8 -15.68 -13.75 16.57
CA GLY A 8 -15.14 -12.55 17.21
C GLY A 8 -13.66 -12.35 16.90
N TYR A 9 -12.87 -13.44 16.90
CA TYR A 9 -11.46 -13.40 16.47
C TYR A 9 -11.33 -13.08 14.98
N VAL A 10 -12.23 -13.56 14.12
CA VAL A 10 -12.26 -13.24 12.68
C VAL A 10 -12.50 -11.73 12.48
N ILE A 11 -13.47 -11.16 13.20
CA ILE A 11 -13.74 -9.72 13.13
C ILE A 11 -12.52 -8.91 13.61
N LEU A 12 -11.92 -9.28 14.73
CA LEU A 12 -10.73 -8.60 15.26
C LEU A 12 -9.57 -8.66 14.27
N ALA A 13 -9.32 -9.82 13.67
CA ALA A 13 -8.30 -9.98 12.64
C ALA A 13 -8.60 -9.10 11.42
N GLY A 14 -9.84 -9.09 10.94
CA GLY A 14 -10.28 -8.25 9.83
C GLY A 14 -10.12 -6.75 10.12
N LEU A 15 -10.47 -6.30 11.31
CA LEU A 15 -10.27 -4.92 11.74
C LEU A 15 -8.77 -4.57 11.82
N ALA A 16 -7.95 -5.43 12.42
CA ALA A 16 -6.51 -5.21 12.53
C ALA A 16 -5.84 -5.09 11.16
N TRP A 17 -6.10 -6.03 10.25
CA TRP A 17 -5.54 -6.01 8.91
C TRP A 17 -6.13 -4.91 8.02
N GLY A 18 -7.44 -4.62 8.17
CA GLY A 18 -8.12 -3.57 7.41
C GLY A 18 -7.66 -2.16 7.77
N THR A 19 -7.30 -1.91 9.03
CA THR A 19 -6.80 -0.60 9.49
C THR A 19 -5.28 -0.47 9.34
N TYR A 20 -4.55 -1.56 9.16
CA TYR A 20 -3.09 -1.57 9.07
C TYR A 20 -2.55 -0.64 7.99
N VAL A 21 -3.10 -0.72 6.77
CA VAL A 21 -2.60 0.04 5.62
C VAL A 21 -2.73 1.55 5.80
N PRO A 22 -3.91 2.11 6.14
CA PRO A 22 -4.02 3.55 6.36
C PRO A 22 -3.14 4.04 7.52
N ILE A 23 -2.99 3.25 8.59
CA ILE A 23 -2.16 3.63 9.74
C ILE A 23 -0.67 3.70 9.36
N ILE A 24 -0.13 2.68 8.66
CA ILE A 24 1.29 2.68 8.26
C ILE A 24 1.58 3.76 7.22
N PHE A 25 0.63 4.06 6.32
CA PHE A 25 0.78 5.16 5.36
C PHE A 25 0.85 6.51 6.05
N TYR A 26 -0.03 6.77 7.02
CA TYR A 26 0.00 8.00 7.82
C TYR A 26 1.31 8.13 8.58
N GLY A 27 1.73 7.08 9.31
CA GLY A 27 2.99 7.05 10.03
C GLY A 27 4.20 7.33 9.12
N GLY A 28 4.21 6.75 7.92
CA GLY A 28 5.26 6.99 6.93
C GLY A 28 5.28 8.43 6.39
N GLN A 29 4.14 9.11 6.33
CA GLN A 29 4.07 10.52 5.95
C GLN A 29 4.64 11.42 7.05
N GLU A 30 4.24 11.21 8.29
CA GLU A 30 4.72 11.97 9.46
C GLU A 30 6.25 11.81 9.68
N LEU A 31 6.79 10.64 9.39
CA LEU A 31 8.24 10.37 9.48
C LEU A 31 9.04 10.88 8.27
N THR A 32 8.38 11.47 7.27
CA THR A 32 9.04 11.95 6.05
C THR A 32 9.40 13.42 6.17
N THR A 33 10.68 13.73 6.30
CA THR A 33 11.19 15.11 6.35
C THR A 33 11.30 15.79 4.99
N ARG A 34 11.45 15.00 3.91
CA ARG A 34 11.59 15.51 2.54
C ARG A 34 10.58 14.82 1.62
N PRO A 35 9.67 15.56 0.98
CA PRO A 35 8.71 15.00 0.02
C PRO A 35 9.42 14.21 -1.10
N GLY A 36 8.87 13.05 -1.44
CA GLY A 36 9.39 12.19 -2.51
C GLY A 36 10.50 11.22 -2.09
N THR A 37 10.99 11.26 -0.83
CA THR A 37 11.96 10.29 -0.32
C THR A 37 11.28 9.05 0.27
N VAL A 38 12.01 7.92 0.31
CA VAL A 38 11.52 6.67 0.90
C VAL A 38 11.81 6.57 2.40
N GLY A 39 12.61 7.50 2.95
CA GLY A 39 13.14 7.41 4.31
C GLY A 39 12.06 7.27 5.38
N GLY A 40 11.03 8.11 5.36
CA GLY A 40 9.95 8.02 6.35
C GLY A 40 9.15 6.71 6.26
N ARG A 41 8.98 6.15 5.07
CA ARG A 41 8.29 4.86 4.89
C ARG A 41 9.14 3.69 5.40
N LEU A 42 10.47 3.74 5.18
CA LEU A 42 11.38 2.74 5.74
C LEU A 42 11.43 2.83 7.27
N ALA A 43 11.45 4.05 7.83
CA ALA A 43 11.34 4.26 9.27
C ALA A 43 10.00 3.73 9.83
N SER A 44 8.90 3.91 9.12
CA SER A 44 7.59 3.35 9.51
C SER A 44 7.63 1.82 9.56
N ILE A 45 8.24 1.14 8.57
CA ILE A 45 8.42 -0.32 8.62
C ILE A 45 9.34 -0.75 9.76
N LEU A 46 10.39 0.01 10.05
CA LEU A 46 11.24 -0.27 11.22
C LEU A 46 10.41 -0.25 12.51
N CYS A 47 9.55 0.75 12.69
CA CYS A 47 8.63 0.82 13.84
C CYS A 47 7.67 -0.39 13.88
N VAL A 48 7.16 -0.80 12.73
CA VAL A 48 6.32 -2.03 12.61
C VAL A 48 7.13 -3.27 13.01
N GLY A 49 8.40 -3.37 12.61
CA GLY A 49 9.29 -4.47 13.00
C GLY A 49 9.48 -4.55 14.51
N VAL A 50 9.67 -3.42 15.17
CA VAL A 50 9.75 -3.35 16.65
C VAL A 50 8.42 -3.78 17.30
N ALA A 51 7.29 -3.29 16.78
CA ALA A 51 5.98 -3.68 17.28
C ALA A 51 5.72 -5.19 17.09
N TYR A 52 6.11 -5.75 15.95
CA TYR A 52 6.03 -7.19 15.69
C TYR A 52 6.94 -8.00 16.61
N PHE A 53 8.15 -7.50 16.91
CA PHE A 53 9.02 -8.17 17.89
C PHE A 53 8.31 -8.29 19.25
N VAL A 54 7.68 -7.24 19.72
CA VAL A 54 6.93 -7.29 20.99
C VAL A 54 5.74 -8.25 20.89
N MET A 55 4.89 -8.09 19.89
CA MET A 55 3.62 -8.82 19.78
C MET A 55 3.81 -10.27 19.31
N ALA A 56 4.73 -10.54 18.40
CA ALA A 56 4.92 -11.86 17.81
C ALA A 56 6.02 -12.71 18.46
N VAL A 57 6.82 -12.14 19.35
CA VAL A 57 7.84 -12.87 20.11
C VAL A 57 7.49 -12.88 21.59
N ILE A 58 7.36 -11.74 22.24
CA ILE A 58 7.15 -11.66 23.68
C ILE A 58 5.81 -12.27 24.10
N VAL A 59 4.73 -11.91 23.41
CA VAL A 59 3.39 -12.42 23.76
C VAL A 59 3.30 -13.96 23.62
N PRO A 60 3.72 -14.59 22.50
CA PRO A 60 3.75 -16.05 22.41
C PRO A 60 4.64 -16.72 23.47
N VAL A 61 5.83 -16.18 23.76
CA VAL A 61 6.72 -16.73 24.79
C VAL A 61 6.04 -16.71 26.15
N VAL A 62 5.42 -15.59 26.53
CA VAL A 62 4.66 -15.49 27.79
C VAL A 62 3.49 -16.48 27.80
N LEU A 63 2.71 -16.57 26.72
CA LEU A 63 1.59 -17.51 26.64
C LEU A 63 2.03 -18.98 26.74
N MET A 64 3.13 -19.36 26.07
CA MET A 64 3.72 -20.69 26.17
C MET A 64 4.25 -21.00 27.57
N SER A 65 4.74 -19.98 28.29
CA SER A 65 5.22 -20.13 29.66
C SER A 65 4.08 -20.31 30.69
N LEU A 66 2.94 -19.67 30.42
CA LEU A 66 1.77 -19.68 31.31
C LEU A 66 0.84 -20.89 31.07
N ARG A 67 0.93 -21.54 29.90
CA ARG A 67 0.02 -22.60 29.49
C ARG A 67 0.77 -23.90 29.19
N GLU A 68 0.46 -24.95 29.92
CA GLU A 68 1.09 -26.24 29.69
C GLU A 68 0.71 -26.89 28.36
N ASP A 69 -0.52 -26.64 27.89
CA ASP A 69 -1.04 -27.11 26.59
C ASP A 69 -0.44 -26.38 25.40
N ALA A 70 0.29 -25.29 25.63
CA ALA A 70 0.89 -24.45 24.55
C ALA A 70 2.38 -24.75 24.32
N LYS A 71 2.94 -25.83 24.91
CA LYS A 71 4.35 -26.22 24.71
C LYS A 71 4.56 -26.80 23.32
N PRO A 72 5.39 -26.14 22.45
CA PRO A 72 5.62 -26.63 21.11
C PRO A 72 6.63 -27.77 21.03
N ASP A 73 6.50 -28.58 20.00
CA ASP A 73 7.54 -29.51 19.59
C ASP A 73 8.48 -28.81 18.58
N TRP A 74 9.69 -28.46 19.02
CA TRP A 74 10.67 -27.70 18.27
C TRP A 74 11.36 -28.51 17.15
N LYS A 75 10.60 -28.89 16.12
CA LYS A 75 11.14 -29.58 14.93
C LYS A 75 11.82 -28.61 13.98
N MET A 76 13.02 -28.99 13.48
CA MET A 76 13.81 -28.15 12.59
C MET A 76 13.02 -27.70 11.34
N ASN A 77 12.27 -28.59 10.71
CA ASN A 77 11.44 -28.22 9.55
C ASN A 77 10.39 -27.15 9.91
N GLY A 78 9.75 -27.26 11.08
CA GLY A 78 8.80 -26.26 11.55
C GLY A 78 9.46 -24.90 11.74
N LEU A 79 10.65 -24.86 12.35
CA LEU A 79 11.42 -23.62 12.53
C LEU A 79 11.81 -22.98 11.19
N LEU A 80 12.33 -23.77 10.25
CA LEU A 80 12.75 -23.28 8.93
C LEU A 80 11.57 -22.70 8.13
N PHE A 81 10.46 -23.44 8.04
CA PHE A 81 9.29 -22.93 7.29
C PHE A 81 8.63 -21.73 7.95
N SER A 82 8.60 -21.67 9.29
CA SER A 82 8.11 -20.49 10.01
C SER A 82 9.01 -19.27 9.78
N ALA A 83 10.35 -19.47 9.79
CA ALA A 83 11.30 -18.40 9.48
C ALA A 83 11.16 -17.90 8.03
N LEU A 84 11.01 -18.81 7.06
CA LEU A 84 10.77 -18.47 5.66
C LEU A 84 9.47 -17.67 5.48
N ALA A 85 8.40 -18.04 6.17
CA ALA A 85 7.15 -17.29 6.15
C ALA A 85 7.34 -15.86 6.69
N GLY A 86 8.12 -15.70 7.78
CA GLY A 86 8.48 -14.37 8.31
C GLY A 86 9.28 -13.53 7.32
N ILE A 87 10.28 -14.12 6.66
CA ILE A 87 11.08 -13.47 5.62
C ILE A 87 10.19 -13.06 4.45
N ALA A 88 9.32 -13.94 3.95
CA ALA A 88 8.41 -13.63 2.88
C ALA A 88 7.49 -12.45 3.21
N GLY A 89 6.96 -12.40 4.44
CA GLY A 89 6.16 -11.28 4.93
C GLY A 89 6.94 -9.96 4.95
N ALA A 90 8.18 -9.98 5.45
CA ALA A 90 9.05 -8.81 5.51
C ALA A 90 9.42 -8.30 4.09
N VAL A 91 9.77 -9.22 3.18
CA VAL A 91 10.05 -8.89 1.77
C VAL A 91 8.81 -8.26 1.13
N GLY A 92 7.62 -8.84 1.34
CA GLY A 92 6.37 -8.27 0.86
C GLY A 92 6.15 -6.84 1.33
N ALA A 93 6.36 -6.55 2.61
CA ALA A 93 6.22 -5.21 3.17
C ALA A 93 7.21 -4.20 2.54
N ILE A 94 8.45 -4.61 2.32
CA ILE A 94 9.46 -3.79 1.63
C ILE A 94 9.06 -3.54 0.17
N CYS A 95 8.58 -4.57 -0.54
CA CYS A 95 8.13 -4.45 -1.92
C CYS A 95 6.98 -3.44 -2.08
N VAL A 96 6.06 -3.35 -1.11
CA VAL A 96 4.97 -2.34 -1.12
C VAL A 96 5.53 -0.91 -1.16
N ILE A 97 6.61 -0.64 -0.42
CA ILE A 97 7.26 0.69 -0.42
C ILE A 97 7.82 1.01 -1.80
N PHE A 98 8.61 0.08 -2.35
CA PHE A 98 9.22 0.29 -3.64
C PHE A 98 8.18 0.35 -4.78
N ALA A 99 7.12 -0.45 -4.73
CA ALA A 99 6.00 -0.35 -5.66
C ALA A 99 5.35 1.05 -5.60
N SER A 100 5.12 1.57 -4.40
CA SER A 100 4.55 2.91 -4.20
C SER A 100 5.48 4.02 -4.73
N LYS A 101 6.80 3.85 -4.56
CA LYS A 101 7.78 4.78 -5.12
C LYS A 101 7.80 4.70 -6.64
N ALA A 102 7.95 3.51 -7.20
CA ALA A 102 8.00 3.29 -8.65
C ALA A 102 6.73 3.84 -9.33
N ALA A 103 5.55 3.57 -8.78
CA ALA A 103 4.30 4.11 -9.29
C ALA A 103 4.28 5.65 -9.29
N THR A 104 4.81 6.27 -8.24
CA THR A 104 4.92 7.75 -8.18
C THR A 104 5.90 8.28 -9.21
N ASP A 105 7.04 7.62 -9.39
CA ASP A 105 8.06 8.04 -10.37
C ASP A 105 7.55 7.85 -11.81
N THR A 106 6.83 6.77 -12.10
CA THR A 106 6.16 6.55 -13.40
C THR A 106 5.14 7.64 -13.69
N ALA A 107 4.22 7.89 -12.75
CA ALA A 107 3.21 8.93 -12.89
C ALA A 107 3.84 10.32 -13.10
N LYS A 108 4.95 10.61 -12.42
CA LYS A 108 5.70 11.84 -12.63
C LYS A 108 6.26 11.93 -14.05
N GLY A 109 6.91 10.86 -14.53
CA GLY A 109 7.48 10.83 -15.88
C GLY A 109 6.42 11.00 -16.98
N GLU A 110 5.25 10.35 -16.83
CA GLU A 110 4.14 10.51 -17.77
C GLU A 110 3.55 11.92 -17.73
N PHE A 111 3.38 12.49 -16.53
CA PHE A 111 2.92 13.86 -16.36
C PHE A 111 3.87 14.86 -17.03
N ASP A 112 5.18 14.73 -16.78
CA ASP A 112 6.18 15.65 -17.33
C ASP A 112 6.25 15.54 -18.87
N ARG A 113 6.05 14.35 -19.46
CA ARG A 113 5.92 14.15 -20.91
C ARG A 113 4.66 14.83 -21.45
N ALA A 114 3.51 14.54 -20.87
CA ALA A 114 2.24 15.13 -21.30
C ALA A 114 2.26 16.68 -21.22
N LYS A 115 2.89 17.23 -20.17
CA LYS A 115 3.13 18.68 -20.04
C LYS A 115 4.02 19.20 -21.15
N SER A 116 5.13 18.52 -21.45
CA SER A 116 6.06 18.91 -22.51
C SER A 116 5.37 18.95 -23.88
N ASP A 117 4.55 17.92 -24.18
CA ASP A 117 3.79 17.86 -25.44
C ASP A 117 2.77 19.01 -25.54
N LEU A 118 2.12 19.34 -24.43
CA LEU A 118 1.14 20.43 -24.38
C LEU A 118 1.83 21.80 -24.56
N VAL A 119 2.99 22.02 -23.94
CA VAL A 119 3.81 23.21 -24.09
C VAL A 119 4.28 23.35 -25.55
N ALA A 120 4.80 22.28 -26.16
CA ALA A 120 5.25 22.30 -27.55
C ALA A 120 4.11 22.66 -28.52
N LYS A 121 2.89 22.13 -28.28
CA LYS A 121 1.69 22.51 -29.05
C LYS A 121 1.35 23.99 -28.88
N ALA A 122 1.43 24.52 -27.66
CA ALA A 122 1.15 25.95 -27.41
C ALA A 122 2.20 26.87 -28.07
N GLU A 123 3.47 26.46 -28.12
CA GLU A 123 4.53 27.21 -28.77
C GLU A 123 4.42 27.20 -30.29
N ALA A 124 4.03 26.06 -30.88
CA ALA A 124 3.86 25.90 -32.31
C ALA A 124 2.59 26.55 -32.88
N GLU A 125 1.62 26.97 -32.05
CA GLU A 125 0.35 27.54 -32.49
C GLU A 125 0.53 28.97 -33.02
N PRO A 126 0.21 29.24 -34.31
CA PRO A 126 0.38 30.55 -34.91
C PRO A 126 -0.74 31.55 -34.53
N ASN A 127 -1.91 31.04 -34.10
CA ASN A 127 -3.04 31.89 -33.71
C ASN A 127 -2.87 32.35 -32.26
N ALA A 128 -2.76 33.67 -32.05
CA ALA A 128 -2.51 34.26 -30.74
C ALA A 128 -3.61 33.94 -29.69
N ALA A 129 -4.88 33.92 -30.11
CA ALA A 129 -6.00 33.60 -29.21
C ALA A 129 -5.94 32.13 -28.75
N LYS A 130 -5.71 31.22 -29.68
CA LYS A 130 -5.62 29.79 -29.40
C LYS A 130 -4.34 29.42 -28.62
N LYS A 131 -3.25 30.16 -28.88
CA LYS A 131 -2.02 30.06 -28.09
C LYS A 131 -2.24 30.43 -26.63
N ALA A 132 -2.99 31.51 -26.37
CA ALA A 132 -3.33 31.94 -25.01
C ALA A 132 -4.21 30.86 -24.28
N GLU A 133 -5.16 30.27 -24.99
CA GLU A 133 -5.99 29.16 -24.47
C GLU A 133 -5.15 27.96 -24.10
N LEU A 134 -4.23 27.51 -24.96
CA LEU A 134 -3.32 26.41 -24.70
C LEU A 134 -2.37 26.69 -23.51
N GLN A 135 -1.92 27.94 -23.37
CA GLN A 135 -1.09 28.32 -22.20
C GLN A 135 -1.88 28.27 -20.90
N GLU A 136 -3.15 28.58 -20.89
CA GLU A 136 -4.01 28.45 -19.72
C GLU A 136 -4.31 26.98 -19.42
N GLU A 137 -4.45 26.15 -20.45
CA GLU A 137 -4.56 24.69 -20.31
C GLU A 137 -3.30 24.09 -19.65
N VAL A 138 -2.09 24.53 -20.06
CA VAL A 138 -0.82 24.12 -19.41
C VAL A 138 -0.82 24.46 -17.93
N LYS A 139 -1.24 25.66 -17.54
CA LYS A 139 -1.31 26.05 -16.11
C LYS A 139 -2.31 25.20 -15.34
N THR A 140 -3.48 24.98 -15.92
CA THR A 140 -4.52 24.14 -15.30
C THR A 140 -4.04 22.69 -15.14
N PHE A 141 -3.35 22.16 -16.15
CA PHE A 141 -2.75 20.84 -16.11
C PHE A 141 -1.68 20.74 -15.00
N GLU A 142 -0.86 21.76 -14.85
CA GLU A 142 0.19 21.80 -13.81
C GLU A 142 -0.39 21.79 -12.38
N LEU A 143 -1.52 22.48 -12.16
CA LEU A 143 -2.26 22.41 -10.89
C LEU A 143 -2.77 21.00 -10.56
N GLY A 144 -3.01 20.16 -11.58
CA GLY A 144 -3.43 18.77 -11.43
C GLY A 144 -2.32 17.78 -11.06
N ARG A 145 -1.06 18.19 -11.00
CA ARG A 145 0.12 17.33 -10.83
C ARG A 145 0.04 16.38 -9.63
N GLN A 146 -0.32 16.90 -8.46
CA GLN A 146 -0.41 16.09 -7.24
C GLN A 146 -1.51 15.02 -7.35
N LYS A 147 -2.64 15.37 -7.93
CA LYS A 147 -3.76 14.45 -8.16
C LYS A 147 -3.37 13.34 -9.12
N TYR A 148 -2.69 13.67 -10.22
CA TYR A 148 -2.21 12.71 -11.20
C TYR A 148 -1.22 11.72 -10.57
N GLN A 149 -0.27 12.18 -9.76
CA GLN A 149 0.68 11.33 -9.06
C GLN A 149 0.02 10.45 -7.99
N ALA A 150 -1.05 10.92 -7.35
CA ALA A 150 -1.79 10.15 -6.36
C ALA A 150 -2.60 9.01 -7.01
N SER A 151 -3.11 9.19 -8.24
CA SER A 151 -3.97 8.21 -8.90
C SER A 151 -3.32 6.83 -9.06
N TYR A 152 -2.03 6.77 -9.37
CA TYR A 152 -1.30 5.50 -9.50
C TYR A 152 -1.12 4.75 -8.17
N ARG A 153 -1.04 5.47 -7.06
CA ARG A 153 -0.81 4.87 -5.73
C ARG A 153 -2.05 4.21 -5.14
N ILE A 154 -3.23 4.63 -5.57
CA ILE A 154 -4.51 4.10 -5.10
C ILE A 154 -4.67 2.63 -5.43
N TYR A 155 -4.11 2.19 -6.56
CA TYR A 155 -4.25 0.81 -7.05
C TYR A 155 -3.35 -0.20 -6.34
N ILE A 156 -2.26 0.23 -5.70
CA ILE A 156 -1.23 -0.68 -5.19
C ILE A 156 -1.78 -1.59 -4.09
N ALA A 157 -2.39 -1.01 -3.06
CA ALA A 157 -2.89 -1.81 -1.95
C ALA A 157 -4.01 -2.77 -2.37
N PRO A 158 -5.08 -2.34 -3.09
CA PRO A 158 -6.10 -3.26 -3.57
C PRO A 158 -5.56 -4.35 -4.49
N LEU A 159 -4.60 -4.06 -5.37
CA LEU A 159 -3.99 -5.07 -6.24
C LEU A 159 -3.20 -6.10 -5.42
N ILE A 160 -2.41 -5.69 -4.45
CA ILE A 160 -1.65 -6.62 -3.59
C ILE A 160 -2.60 -7.50 -2.79
N PHE A 161 -3.63 -6.91 -2.16
CA PHE A 161 -4.57 -7.66 -1.34
C PHE A 161 -5.52 -8.56 -2.15
N SER A 162 -5.70 -8.33 -3.44
CA SER A 162 -6.40 -9.27 -4.32
C SER A 162 -5.46 -10.35 -4.88
N LEU A 163 -4.21 -10.00 -5.17
CA LEU A 163 -3.23 -10.93 -5.74
C LEU A 163 -2.76 -11.96 -4.70
N ALA A 164 -2.58 -11.57 -3.44
CA ALA A 164 -2.08 -12.47 -2.40
C ALA A 164 -3.02 -13.67 -2.14
N PRO A 165 -4.35 -13.52 -1.95
CA PRO A 165 -5.27 -14.65 -1.86
C PRO A 165 -5.30 -15.50 -3.13
N PHE A 166 -5.18 -14.88 -4.32
CA PHE A 166 -5.14 -15.58 -5.59
C PHE A 166 -3.92 -16.51 -5.67
N ILE A 167 -2.72 -15.99 -5.36
CA ILE A 167 -1.49 -16.78 -5.33
C ILE A 167 -1.60 -17.89 -4.29
N ASN A 168 -2.09 -17.58 -3.08
CA ASN A 168 -2.29 -18.58 -2.03
C ASN A 168 -3.21 -19.71 -2.47
N THR A 169 -4.27 -19.38 -3.19
CA THR A 169 -5.20 -20.38 -3.74
C THR A 169 -4.53 -21.26 -4.78
N ILE A 170 -3.76 -20.69 -5.71
CA ILE A 170 -2.99 -21.46 -6.70
C ILE A 170 -1.98 -22.36 -6.00
N MET A 171 -1.23 -21.83 -5.03
CA MET A 171 -0.27 -22.62 -4.27
C MET A 171 -0.93 -23.79 -3.55
N SER A 172 -2.12 -23.60 -2.98
CA SER A 172 -2.86 -24.67 -2.30
C SER A 172 -3.41 -25.77 -3.23
N LEU A 173 -3.49 -25.52 -4.53
CA LEU A 173 -3.86 -26.55 -5.51
C LEU A 173 -2.72 -27.54 -5.80
N PHE A 174 -1.47 -27.10 -5.61
CA PHE A 174 -0.29 -27.89 -5.97
C PHE A 174 0.50 -28.35 -4.75
N TRP A 175 0.52 -27.59 -3.68
CA TRP A 175 1.36 -27.83 -2.53
C TRP A 175 0.51 -28.21 -1.31
N HIS A 176 0.63 -29.48 -0.92
CA HIS A 176 -0.09 -30.10 0.20
C HIS A 176 0.91 -30.63 1.23
N PRO A 177 1.61 -29.76 1.99
CA PRO A 177 2.62 -30.20 2.94
C PRO A 177 2.02 -31.13 4.01
N LYS A 178 2.70 -32.24 4.28
CA LYS A 178 2.33 -33.19 5.31
C LYS A 178 3.39 -33.25 6.41
N ALA A 179 3.00 -33.61 7.60
CA ALA A 179 3.97 -33.81 8.70
C ALA A 179 5.07 -34.77 8.27
N GLY A 180 6.34 -34.34 8.33
CA GLY A 180 7.50 -35.10 7.88
C GLY A 180 7.80 -35.08 6.37
N ASN A 181 6.89 -34.59 5.54
CA ASN A 181 7.11 -34.43 4.10
C ASN A 181 6.65 -33.03 3.63
N PRO A 182 7.47 -31.99 3.80
CA PRO A 182 7.13 -30.63 3.45
C PRO A 182 6.99 -30.40 1.93
N PHE A 183 7.61 -31.21 1.09
CA PHE A 183 7.59 -31.12 -0.37
C PHE A 183 6.62 -32.12 -1.01
N HIS A 184 5.48 -32.34 -0.35
CA HIS A 184 4.42 -33.14 -0.95
C HIS A 184 3.62 -32.28 -1.94
N PHE A 185 3.84 -32.54 -3.23
CA PHE A 185 3.13 -31.90 -4.34
C PHE A 185 2.10 -32.86 -4.91
N GLY A 186 0.94 -32.33 -5.25
CA GLY A 186 -0.14 -33.03 -5.91
C GLY A 186 -1.08 -32.00 -6.56
N PHE A 187 -1.80 -32.37 -7.59
CA PHE A 187 -2.79 -31.48 -8.18
C PHE A 187 -4.19 -31.96 -7.78
N GLU A 188 -4.90 -31.08 -7.06
CA GLU A 188 -6.30 -31.31 -6.75
C GLU A 188 -7.15 -30.48 -7.71
N PHE A 189 -8.04 -31.16 -8.46
CA PHE A 189 -8.96 -30.46 -9.37
C PHE A 189 -9.90 -29.56 -8.56
N PRO A 190 -9.87 -28.24 -8.84
CA PRO A 190 -10.73 -27.32 -8.12
C PRO A 190 -12.19 -27.53 -8.47
N THR A 191 -13.06 -27.42 -7.49
CA THR A 191 -14.49 -27.36 -7.73
C THR A 191 -14.84 -26.07 -8.49
N TRP A 192 -15.98 -26.04 -9.16
CA TRP A 192 -16.46 -24.85 -9.91
C TRP A 192 -16.54 -23.57 -9.04
N HIS A 193 -16.60 -23.71 -7.73
CA HIS A 193 -16.62 -22.58 -6.80
C HIS A 193 -15.32 -21.76 -6.86
N LEU A 194 -14.18 -22.41 -7.12
CA LEU A 194 -12.89 -21.71 -7.17
C LEU A 194 -12.80 -20.71 -8.33
N PRO A 195 -13.01 -21.10 -9.60
CA PRO A 195 -13.00 -20.12 -10.70
C PRO A 195 -14.08 -19.04 -10.52
N LEU A 196 -15.26 -19.38 -10.00
CA LEU A 196 -16.28 -18.38 -9.68
C LEU A 196 -15.77 -17.41 -8.60
N GLY A 197 -15.16 -17.90 -7.53
CA GLY A 197 -14.59 -17.06 -6.47
C GLY A 197 -13.51 -16.11 -6.99
N ILE A 198 -12.64 -16.57 -7.89
CA ILE A 198 -11.62 -15.75 -8.55
C ILE A 198 -12.27 -14.61 -9.36
N VAL A 199 -13.30 -14.92 -10.16
CA VAL A 199 -14.01 -13.91 -10.95
C VAL A 199 -14.70 -12.89 -10.05
N LEU A 200 -15.36 -13.32 -8.99
CA LEU A 200 -16.03 -12.42 -8.04
C LEU A 200 -15.02 -11.53 -7.30
N MET A 201 -13.87 -12.08 -6.91
CA MET A 201 -12.81 -11.30 -6.27
C MET A 201 -12.23 -10.25 -7.22
N ALA A 202 -11.95 -10.61 -8.46
CA ALA A 202 -11.48 -9.68 -9.49
C ALA A 202 -12.51 -8.57 -9.76
N ALA A 203 -13.78 -8.92 -9.92
CA ALA A 203 -14.86 -7.96 -10.10
C ALA A 203 -15.03 -7.04 -8.88
N GLY A 204 -14.99 -7.58 -7.66
CA GLY A 204 -15.03 -6.80 -6.43
C GLY A 204 -13.88 -5.83 -6.31
N THR A 205 -12.66 -6.27 -6.61
CA THR A 205 -11.46 -5.41 -6.63
C THR A 205 -11.61 -4.30 -7.65
N PHE A 206 -12.06 -4.62 -8.87
CA PHE A 206 -12.30 -3.63 -9.92
C PHE A 206 -13.32 -2.57 -9.47
N LEU A 207 -14.45 -2.98 -8.89
CA LEU A 207 -15.47 -2.06 -8.40
C LEU A 207 -14.96 -1.15 -7.28
N VAL A 208 -14.14 -1.66 -6.36
CA VAL A 208 -13.51 -0.86 -5.31
C VAL A 208 -12.56 0.17 -5.91
N LEU A 209 -11.72 -0.22 -6.86
CA LEU A 209 -10.79 0.67 -7.54
C LEU A 209 -11.54 1.75 -8.30
N TYR A 210 -12.54 1.37 -9.10
CA TYR A 210 -13.38 2.28 -9.86
C TYR A 210 -14.12 3.28 -8.96
N SER A 211 -14.70 2.82 -7.84
CA SER A 211 -15.38 3.68 -6.87
C SER A 211 -14.44 4.72 -6.24
N LYS A 212 -13.21 4.31 -5.90
CA LYS A 212 -12.19 5.24 -5.38
C LYS A 212 -11.80 6.30 -6.40
N GLU A 213 -11.53 5.88 -7.64
CA GLU A 213 -11.17 6.80 -8.71
C GLU A 213 -12.30 7.78 -9.01
N ALA A 214 -13.54 7.31 -9.10
CA ALA A 214 -14.72 8.15 -9.30
C ALA A 214 -14.94 9.15 -8.14
N ALA A 215 -14.68 8.73 -6.89
CA ALA A 215 -14.79 9.60 -5.72
C ALA A 215 -13.69 10.69 -5.71
N GLU A 216 -12.46 10.34 -6.11
CA GLU A 216 -11.35 11.30 -6.17
C GLU A 216 -11.48 12.26 -7.35
N ALA A 217 -12.01 11.81 -8.48
CA ALA A 217 -12.32 12.65 -9.61
C ALA A 217 -13.33 13.78 -9.25
N LYS A 218 -14.26 13.49 -8.33
CA LYS A 218 -15.23 14.48 -7.83
C LYS A 218 -14.66 15.47 -6.80
N LYS A 219 -13.59 15.14 -6.12
CA LYS A 219 -12.91 16.04 -5.18
C LYS A 219 -12.07 17.03 -5.99
N GLY A 220 -12.52 18.22 -6.27
CA GLY A 220 -11.77 19.27 -6.99
C GLY A 220 -10.29 19.38 -6.53
N PRO A 221 -9.50 20.27 -7.13
CA PRO A 221 -8.12 20.49 -6.73
C PRO A 221 -8.05 20.80 -5.23
N PRO A 222 -7.03 20.32 -4.51
CA PRO A 222 -6.87 20.60 -3.08
C PRO A 222 -6.84 22.12 -2.84
N PRO A 223 -7.42 22.60 -1.71
CA PRO A 223 -7.35 24.00 -1.36
C PRO A 223 -5.88 24.44 -1.34
N LYS A 224 -5.61 25.64 -1.88
CA LYS A 224 -4.26 26.24 -1.84
C LYS A 224 -3.77 26.19 -0.40
N PRO A 225 -2.50 25.80 -0.15
CA PRO A 225 -1.91 25.97 1.18
C PRO A 225 -2.13 27.41 1.63
N VAL A 226 -2.69 27.60 2.80
CA VAL A 226 -2.79 28.91 3.43
C VAL A 226 -1.34 29.33 3.63
N GLU A 227 -0.90 30.40 2.95
CA GLU A 227 0.39 31.01 3.21
C GLU A 227 0.46 31.33 4.71
N PRO A 228 1.52 30.92 5.41
CA PRO A 228 1.68 31.32 6.80
C PRO A 228 1.60 32.86 6.87
N PRO A 229 0.92 33.41 7.88
CA PRO A 229 0.83 34.86 8.05
C PRO A 229 2.26 35.42 7.99
N GLY A 230 2.48 36.36 7.05
CA GLY A 230 3.78 36.87 6.70
C GLY A 230 4.58 37.21 7.97
N GLU A 231 5.80 36.70 8.08
CA GLU A 231 6.77 37.13 9.07
C GLU A 231 6.86 38.68 9.00
N VAL A 232 6.38 39.32 10.04
CA VAL A 232 6.57 40.76 10.24
C VAL A 232 8.08 41.00 10.32
N LYS A 233 8.67 41.49 9.22
CA LYS A 233 10.07 41.91 9.25
C LYS A 233 10.23 42.93 10.38
N PRO A 234 11.22 42.74 11.30
CA PRO A 234 11.51 43.74 12.28
C PRO A 234 11.88 45.06 11.57
N ALA A 235 11.26 46.14 12.00
CA ALA A 235 11.58 47.47 11.51
C ALA A 235 13.10 47.72 11.71
N GLU A 236 13.82 47.95 10.60
CA GLU A 236 15.20 48.44 10.64
C GLU A 236 15.23 49.73 11.46
N ALA A 237 15.90 49.66 12.61
CA ALA A 237 16.26 50.85 13.39
C ALA A 237 17.22 51.69 12.53
N THR A 238 16.78 52.82 12.06
CA THR A 238 17.62 53.85 11.43
C THR A 238 18.46 54.55 12.52
N PRO A 239 19.71 54.87 12.24
CA PRO A 239 20.68 55.43 13.21
C PRO A 239 20.35 56.87 13.65
#